data_e64741b64d1f60382b1bf4d19141e5b9
#
_entry.id   e64741b64d1f60382b1bf4d19141e5b9
#
_cell.length_a   1.000
_cell.length_b   1.000
_cell.length_c   1.000
_cell.angle_alpha   90.00
_cell.angle_beta   90.00
_cell.angle_gamma   90.00
#
_symmetry.space_group_name_H-M   'P 1'
#
loop_
_entity.id
_entity.type
_entity.pdbx_description
1 polymer ?
#
loop_
_entity_poly.entity_id
_entity_poly.type
_entity_poly.pdbx_seq_one_letter_code
_entity_poly.pdbx_strand_id
1 'polypeptide(L)'
;MAAAGEFAARLRAAGAGAGLTVAAGVERSPGAAAAAGATGQAQPVVLAEVESATVAEQVDLMLQVSDNYLAETMGRMAALATGRSGSNDGATAAVIAEAGAAGVAADTIKLVDVCGLALGNQVSARQFTDTVRAMTTGPDSRLRGALDGFPVGGLSGTLDTRYGDAATAGGAGLVRAKTGTLNTVLALSGYVVDADGRLLVFSFIGNGLTPGAAGNKQALDRAATVLAGCGCR
;
A
#
# COMPACT_ATOMS: atom_id res chain seq x y z
N MET A 1 0.72 -23.48 -1.35
CA MET A 1 0.11 -24.78 -1.76
C MET A 1 -1.37 -24.63 -2.12
N ALA A 2 -2.20 -23.88 -1.36
CA ALA A 2 -3.63 -23.71 -1.69
C ALA A 2 -3.89 -23.12 -3.08
N ALA A 3 -3.21 -22.03 -3.47
CA ALA A 3 -3.34 -21.42 -4.79
C ALA A 3 -2.96 -22.38 -5.95
N ALA A 4 -1.90 -23.18 -5.75
CA ALA A 4 -1.50 -24.15 -6.75
C ALA A 4 -2.51 -25.32 -6.88
N GLY A 5 -3.17 -25.69 -5.78
CA GLY A 5 -4.26 -26.68 -5.78
C GLY A 5 -5.48 -26.17 -6.53
N GLU A 6 -5.88 -24.91 -6.31
CA GLU A 6 -6.98 -24.27 -7.03
C GLU A 6 -6.67 -24.14 -8.55
N PHE A 7 -5.45 -23.72 -8.89
CA PHE A 7 -5.02 -23.67 -10.29
C PHE A 7 -5.11 -25.04 -10.96
N ALA A 8 -4.60 -26.10 -10.30
CA ALA A 8 -4.68 -27.46 -10.81
C ALA A 8 -6.12 -27.95 -10.97
N ALA A 9 -7.04 -27.55 -10.06
CA ALA A 9 -8.46 -27.88 -10.17
C ALA A 9 -9.12 -27.19 -11.37
N ARG A 10 -8.85 -25.90 -11.59
CA ARG A 10 -9.34 -25.16 -12.76
C ARG A 10 -8.77 -25.67 -14.06
N LEU A 11 -7.48 -26.03 -14.07
CA LEU A 11 -6.83 -26.61 -15.23
C LEU A 11 -7.44 -27.98 -15.61
N ARG A 12 -7.77 -28.82 -14.61
CA ARG A 12 -8.49 -30.08 -14.85
C ARG A 12 -9.87 -29.85 -15.43
N ALA A 13 -10.62 -28.90 -14.88
CA ALA A 13 -11.97 -28.58 -15.35
C ALA A 13 -11.94 -28.06 -16.81
N ALA A 14 -11.02 -27.17 -17.14
CA ALA A 14 -10.85 -26.65 -18.48
C ALA A 14 -10.30 -27.69 -19.47
N GLY A 15 -9.38 -28.55 -19.01
CA GLY A 15 -8.72 -29.56 -19.84
C GLY A 15 -9.60 -30.78 -20.16
N ALA A 16 -10.63 -31.06 -19.34
CA ALA A 16 -11.51 -32.20 -19.52
C ALA A 16 -12.22 -32.18 -20.92
N GLY A 17 -12.61 -31.00 -21.40
CA GLY A 17 -13.21 -30.80 -22.70
C GLY A 17 -12.22 -30.84 -23.88
N ALA A 18 -10.93 -30.70 -23.61
CA ALA A 18 -9.84 -30.71 -24.61
C ALA A 18 -9.06 -32.02 -24.66
N GLY A 19 -9.49 -33.06 -23.94
CA GLY A 19 -8.81 -34.34 -23.87
C GLY A 19 -7.50 -34.34 -23.07
N LEU A 20 -7.25 -33.30 -22.26
CA LEU A 20 -6.07 -33.22 -21.42
C LEU A 20 -6.31 -33.91 -20.07
N THR A 21 -5.36 -34.73 -19.64
CA THR A 21 -5.36 -35.33 -18.30
C THR A 21 -4.37 -34.60 -17.44
N VAL A 22 -4.87 -33.96 -16.37
CA VAL A 22 -4.04 -33.31 -15.36
C VAL A 22 -3.97 -34.21 -14.13
N ALA A 23 -2.77 -34.64 -13.76
CA ALA A 23 -2.54 -35.54 -12.63
C ALA A 23 -3.09 -34.96 -11.31
N ALA A 24 -3.50 -35.86 -10.42
CA ALA A 24 -3.90 -35.46 -9.07
C ALA A 24 -2.64 -35.13 -8.24
N GLY A 25 -2.69 -34.04 -7.51
CA GLY A 25 -1.60 -33.61 -6.65
C GLY A 25 -0.87 -32.37 -7.18
N VAL A 26 -0.23 -31.69 -6.23
CA VAL A 26 0.63 -30.52 -6.49
C VAL A 26 1.90 -30.73 -5.70
N GLU A 27 3.03 -30.81 -6.42
CA GLU A 27 4.34 -30.97 -5.82
C GLU A 27 5.18 -29.71 -6.00
N ARG A 28 5.97 -29.38 -4.99
CA ARG A 28 6.98 -28.33 -5.11
C ARG A 28 8.23 -28.95 -5.74
N SER A 29 8.52 -28.59 -7.00
CA SER A 29 9.77 -28.95 -7.64
C SER A 29 10.84 -27.88 -7.34
N PRO A 30 11.93 -28.21 -6.64
CA PRO A 30 13.05 -27.31 -6.45
C PRO A 30 13.86 -27.06 -7.73
N GLY A 31 13.60 -27.83 -8.77
CA GLY A 31 14.43 -27.86 -9.99
C GLY A 31 13.88 -27.06 -11.19
N ALA A 32 12.69 -26.47 -11.11
CA ALA A 32 12.12 -25.79 -12.29
C ALA A 32 12.98 -24.60 -12.79
N ALA A 33 13.68 -23.92 -11.87
CA ALA A 33 14.64 -22.88 -12.22
C ALA A 33 15.99 -23.44 -12.73
N ALA A 34 16.37 -24.64 -12.33
CA ALA A 34 17.61 -25.29 -12.74
C ALA A 34 17.47 -26.02 -14.10
N ALA A 35 16.26 -26.44 -14.49
CA ALA A 35 15.99 -27.08 -15.77
C ALA A 35 16.14 -26.12 -16.98
N ALA A 36 16.04 -24.81 -16.76
CA ALA A 36 16.27 -23.80 -17.80
C ALA A 36 17.74 -23.71 -18.28
N GLY A 37 18.67 -24.35 -17.58
CA GLY A 37 20.10 -24.38 -17.91
C GLY A 37 20.60 -25.68 -18.58
N ALA A 38 19.73 -26.67 -18.80
CA ALA A 38 20.12 -27.92 -19.46
C ALA A 38 20.28 -27.68 -20.96
N THR A 39 21.49 -27.77 -21.42
CA THR A 39 21.90 -27.64 -22.83
C THR A 39 21.12 -28.60 -23.71
N GLY A 40 20.41 -28.06 -24.72
CA GLY A 40 19.80 -28.83 -25.81
C GLY A 40 18.27 -28.98 -25.77
N GLN A 41 17.56 -28.30 -24.83
CA GLN A 41 16.10 -28.34 -24.83
C GLN A 41 15.49 -27.22 -25.68
N ALA A 42 14.39 -27.53 -26.37
CA ALA A 42 13.62 -26.58 -27.13
C ALA A 42 13.24 -25.36 -26.23
N GLN A 43 13.29 -24.16 -26.79
CA GLN A 43 12.85 -22.94 -26.12
C GLN A 43 11.44 -23.16 -25.57
N PRO A 44 11.15 -22.71 -24.33
CA PRO A 44 9.81 -22.81 -23.78
C PRO A 44 8.80 -22.14 -24.70
N VAL A 45 7.72 -22.85 -25.03
CA VAL A 45 6.61 -22.30 -25.80
C VAL A 45 5.64 -21.64 -24.78
N VAL A 46 5.34 -20.37 -24.98
CA VAL A 46 4.30 -19.70 -24.22
C VAL A 46 2.95 -20.27 -24.63
N LEU A 47 2.28 -20.96 -23.70
CA LEU A 47 0.96 -21.56 -23.94
C LEU A 47 -0.19 -20.60 -23.62
N ALA A 48 0.01 -19.69 -22.69
CA ALA A 48 -0.94 -18.66 -22.31
C ALA A 48 -0.19 -17.53 -21.60
N GLU A 49 -0.73 -16.33 -21.68
CA GLU A 49 -0.23 -15.15 -21.00
C GLU A 49 -1.37 -14.47 -20.25
N VAL A 50 -1.08 -13.97 -19.06
CA VAL A 50 -1.99 -13.15 -18.25
C VAL A 50 -1.21 -11.94 -17.79
N GLU A 51 -1.66 -10.77 -18.18
CA GLU A 51 -1.09 -9.52 -17.71
C GLU A 51 -1.66 -9.17 -16.32
N SER A 52 -0.79 -8.72 -15.42
CA SER A 52 -1.22 -8.14 -14.14
C SER A 52 -1.74 -6.72 -14.35
N ALA A 53 -2.50 -6.20 -13.40
CA ALA A 53 -2.77 -4.78 -13.34
C ALA A 53 -1.45 -3.98 -13.32
N THR A 54 -1.48 -2.75 -13.83
CA THR A 54 -0.33 -1.84 -13.78
C THR A 54 0.09 -1.54 -12.35
N VAL A 55 1.33 -1.11 -12.14
CA VAL A 55 1.82 -0.70 -10.81
C VAL A 55 0.93 0.41 -10.23
N ALA A 56 0.49 1.36 -11.05
CA ALA A 56 -0.39 2.45 -10.60
C ALA A 56 -1.73 1.92 -10.07
N GLU A 57 -2.39 1.03 -10.79
CA GLU A 57 -3.65 0.39 -10.37
C GLU A 57 -3.48 -0.46 -9.11
N GLN A 58 -2.34 -1.14 -8.97
CA GLN A 58 -2.03 -1.91 -7.75
C GLN A 58 -1.78 -0.99 -6.55
N VAL A 59 -1.10 0.14 -6.73
CA VAL A 59 -0.91 1.15 -5.68
C VAL A 59 -2.25 1.77 -5.28
N ASP A 60 -3.10 2.12 -6.25
CA ASP A 60 -4.44 2.62 -5.99
C ASP A 60 -5.24 1.64 -5.13
N LEU A 61 -5.38 0.40 -5.56
CA LEU A 61 -6.07 -0.65 -4.80
C LEU A 61 -5.48 -0.80 -3.39
N MET A 62 -4.15 -0.91 -3.28
CA MET A 62 -3.45 -1.07 -2.01
C MET A 62 -3.77 0.06 -1.02
N LEU A 63 -3.81 1.30 -1.49
CA LEU A 63 -4.09 2.46 -0.65
C LEU A 63 -5.57 2.56 -0.29
N GLN A 64 -6.47 2.33 -1.24
CA GLN A 64 -7.93 2.43 -1.06
C GLN A 64 -8.44 1.41 -0.03
N VAL A 65 -8.08 0.14 -0.19
CA VAL A 65 -8.58 -0.91 0.71
C VAL A 65 -7.61 -1.24 1.85
N SER A 66 -6.45 -0.59 1.87
CA SER A 66 -5.38 -0.84 2.86
C SER A 66 -4.93 -2.30 2.87
N ASP A 67 -4.60 -2.84 1.68
CA ASP A 67 -4.20 -4.24 1.51
C ASP A 67 -2.77 -4.47 1.98
N ASN A 68 -2.65 -5.14 3.13
CA ASN A 68 -1.37 -5.43 3.76
C ASN A 68 -0.53 -6.43 2.95
N TYR A 69 -1.18 -7.43 2.34
CA TYR A 69 -0.47 -8.42 1.54
C TYR A 69 0.11 -7.81 0.26
N LEU A 70 -0.67 -6.95 -0.39
CA LEU A 70 -0.22 -6.23 -1.57
C LEU A 70 0.92 -5.26 -1.24
N ALA A 71 0.85 -4.55 -0.10
CA ALA A 71 1.93 -3.69 0.37
C ALA A 71 3.25 -4.46 0.56
N GLU A 72 3.21 -5.63 1.23
CA GLU A 72 4.37 -6.50 1.40
C GLU A 72 4.90 -7.04 0.06
N THR A 73 4.01 -7.38 -0.85
CA THR A 73 4.38 -7.87 -2.18
C THR A 73 5.08 -6.78 -2.99
N MET A 74 4.50 -5.59 -3.03
CA MET A 74 5.09 -4.44 -3.74
C MET A 74 6.43 -4.01 -3.14
N GLY A 75 6.56 -4.04 -1.81
CA GLY A 75 7.84 -3.79 -1.14
C GLY A 75 8.94 -4.76 -1.59
N ARG A 76 8.62 -6.07 -1.70
CA ARG A 76 9.56 -7.08 -2.21
C ARG A 76 9.88 -6.90 -3.69
N MET A 77 8.90 -6.49 -4.49
CA MET A 77 9.12 -6.18 -5.92
C MET A 77 10.02 -4.93 -6.06
N ALA A 78 9.84 -3.90 -5.24
CA ALA A 78 10.72 -2.74 -5.19
C ALA A 78 12.14 -3.12 -4.78
N ALA A 79 12.31 -4.03 -3.80
CA ALA A 79 13.61 -4.57 -3.42
C ALA A 79 14.31 -5.23 -4.61
N LEU A 80 13.63 -6.11 -5.32
CA LEU A 80 14.19 -6.77 -6.51
C LEU A 80 14.55 -5.77 -7.61
N ALA A 81 13.69 -4.79 -7.88
CA ALA A 81 13.93 -3.75 -8.88
C ALA A 81 15.13 -2.85 -8.54
N THR A 82 15.47 -2.74 -7.26
CA THR A 82 16.65 -1.98 -6.78
C THR A 82 17.86 -2.87 -6.46
N GLY A 83 17.88 -4.12 -6.95
CA GLY A 83 18.99 -5.05 -6.81
C GLY A 83 19.15 -5.64 -5.40
N ARG A 84 18.11 -5.57 -4.57
CA ARG A 84 18.08 -6.16 -3.23
C ARG A 84 17.39 -7.52 -3.24
N SER A 85 17.53 -8.28 -2.15
CA SER A 85 16.78 -9.52 -1.97
C SER A 85 15.27 -9.26 -1.89
N GLY A 86 14.44 -10.10 -2.52
CA GLY A 86 12.97 -10.09 -2.41
C GLY A 86 12.46 -10.60 -1.05
N SER A 87 13.21 -10.37 0.02
CA SER A 87 12.89 -10.70 1.41
C SER A 87 12.21 -9.53 2.13
N ASN A 88 11.77 -9.75 3.35
CA ASN A 88 11.26 -8.69 4.23
C ASN A 88 12.33 -7.61 4.48
N ASP A 89 13.54 -8.04 4.80
CA ASP A 89 14.65 -7.11 5.07
C ASP A 89 15.02 -6.31 3.81
N GLY A 90 15.00 -6.95 2.64
CA GLY A 90 15.21 -6.26 1.37
C GLY A 90 14.11 -5.24 1.07
N ALA A 91 12.84 -5.57 1.36
CA ALA A 91 11.69 -4.69 1.16
C ALA A 91 11.75 -3.45 2.07
N THR A 92 11.99 -3.65 3.37
CA THR A 92 12.12 -2.53 4.31
C THR A 92 13.31 -1.65 4.00
N ALA A 93 14.45 -2.23 3.61
CA ALA A 93 15.63 -1.48 3.19
C ALA A 93 15.39 -0.68 1.89
N ALA A 94 14.63 -1.25 0.93
CA ALA A 94 14.25 -0.54 -0.28
C ALA A 94 13.36 0.67 0.04
N VAL A 95 12.31 0.47 0.85
CA VAL A 95 11.39 1.56 1.23
C VAL A 95 12.11 2.70 1.95
N ILE A 96 13.03 2.39 2.89
CA ILE A 96 13.82 3.40 3.59
C ILE A 96 14.70 4.18 2.62
N ALA A 97 15.37 3.48 1.69
CA ALA A 97 16.26 4.11 0.72
C ALA A 97 15.50 5.02 -0.25
N GLU A 98 14.36 4.56 -0.77
CA GLU A 98 13.52 5.34 -1.70
C GLU A 98 12.85 6.54 -1.00
N ALA A 99 12.44 6.40 0.26
CA ALA A 99 11.99 7.53 1.07
C ALA A 99 13.10 8.60 1.21
N GLY A 100 14.33 8.17 1.48
CA GLY A 100 15.50 9.07 1.52
C GLY A 100 15.74 9.75 0.19
N ALA A 101 15.68 9.03 -0.92
CA ALA A 101 15.83 9.58 -2.28
C ALA A 101 14.72 10.58 -2.62
N ALA A 102 13.51 10.39 -2.08
CA ALA A 102 12.40 11.33 -2.20
C ALA A 102 12.52 12.58 -1.28
N GLY A 103 13.58 12.69 -0.48
CA GLY A 103 13.86 13.82 0.40
C GLY A 103 13.26 13.72 1.80
N VAL A 104 12.83 12.52 2.21
CA VAL A 104 12.40 12.25 3.59
C VAL A 104 13.64 12.01 4.46
N ALA A 105 13.68 12.56 5.67
CA ALA A 105 14.76 12.29 6.64
C ALA A 105 14.65 10.82 7.12
N ALA A 106 15.28 9.91 6.39
CA ALA A 106 15.09 8.47 6.55
C ALA A 106 16.03 7.80 7.56
N ASP A 107 17.02 8.52 8.07
CA ASP A 107 18.07 8.05 9.00
C ASP A 107 17.52 7.51 10.33
N THR A 108 16.37 7.99 10.77
CA THR A 108 15.69 7.54 11.99
C THR A 108 14.50 6.61 11.75
N ILE A 109 14.17 6.30 10.48
CA ILE A 109 13.12 5.34 10.15
C ILE A 109 13.58 3.92 10.53
N LYS A 110 12.73 3.19 11.23
CA LYS A 110 12.89 1.76 11.46
C LYS A 110 11.65 1.02 10.97
N LEU A 111 11.86 0.07 10.09
CA LEU A 111 10.79 -0.79 9.57
C LEU A 111 11.11 -2.25 9.85
N VAL A 112 10.12 -2.96 10.35
CA VAL A 112 10.12 -4.41 10.55
C VAL A 112 9.29 -5.08 9.45
N ASP A 113 8.28 -4.37 8.96
CA ASP A 113 7.46 -4.75 7.80
C ASP A 113 7.18 -3.50 6.93
N VAL A 114 6.57 -3.70 5.78
CA VAL A 114 6.17 -2.62 4.87
C VAL A 114 4.70 -2.24 5.06
N CYS A 115 3.86 -3.18 5.51
CA CYS A 115 2.43 -2.95 5.68
C CYS A 115 2.05 -2.15 6.94
N GLY A 116 2.99 -1.99 7.88
CA GLY A 116 2.78 -1.17 9.08
C GLY A 116 2.11 -1.90 10.27
N LEU A 117 2.02 -3.23 10.24
CA LEU A 117 1.41 -4.01 11.33
C LEU A 117 2.39 -4.32 12.47
N ALA A 118 3.69 -4.36 12.20
CA ALA A 118 4.69 -4.70 13.20
C ALA A 118 4.85 -3.58 14.23
N LEU A 119 4.77 -3.91 15.51
CA LEU A 119 4.92 -2.95 16.62
C LEU A 119 6.33 -2.34 16.70
N GLY A 120 7.32 -2.95 16.03
CA GLY A 120 8.69 -2.45 15.96
C GLY A 120 8.91 -1.33 14.96
N ASN A 121 7.94 -1.01 14.12
CA ASN A 121 8.02 0.10 13.18
C ASN A 121 8.09 1.44 13.92
N GLN A 122 9.03 2.29 13.51
CA GLN A 122 9.21 3.63 14.07
C GLN A 122 9.33 4.65 12.94
N VAL A 123 8.26 5.41 12.74
CA VAL A 123 8.18 6.49 11.76
C VAL A 123 7.49 7.68 12.42
N SER A 124 8.06 8.86 12.33
CA SER A 124 7.49 10.07 12.92
C SER A 124 6.40 10.68 12.03
N ALA A 125 5.49 11.45 12.64
CA ALA A 125 4.49 12.22 11.91
C ALA A 125 5.13 13.16 10.87
N ARG A 126 6.32 13.72 11.17
CA ARG A 126 7.06 14.56 10.23
C ARG A 126 7.47 13.77 8.99
N GLN A 127 8.01 12.57 9.14
CA GLN A 127 8.42 11.73 8.00
C GLN A 127 7.23 11.37 7.11
N PHE A 128 6.06 11.08 7.68
CA PHE A 128 4.84 10.90 6.89
C PHE A 128 4.41 12.18 6.18
N THR A 129 4.48 13.35 6.85
CA THR A 129 4.20 14.64 6.21
C THR A 129 5.18 14.90 5.06
N ASP A 130 6.47 14.64 5.26
CA ASP A 130 7.50 14.81 4.23
C ASP A 130 7.26 13.85 3.04
N THR A 131 6.80 12.62 3.30
CA THR A 131 6.43 11.65 2.26
C THR A 131 5.23 12.16 1.43
N VAL A 132 4.16 12.63 2.07
CA VAL A 132 3.00 13.19 1.36
C VAL A 132 3.41 14.44 0.58
N ARG A 133 4.28 15.29 1.14
CA ARG A 133 4.81 16.46 0.45
C ARG A 133 5.63 16.08 -0.79
N ALA A 134 6.45 15.03 -0.70
CA ALA A 134 7.19 14.52 -1.86
C ALA A 134 6.26 14.08 -3.00
N MET A 135 5.11 13.47 -2.67
CA MET A 135 4.09 13.08 -3.64
C MET A 135 3.36 14.29 -4.23
N THR A 136 3.06 15.33 -3.45
CA THR A 136 2.25 16.49 -3.89
C THR A 136 3.08 17.52 -4.64
N THR A 137 4.21 17.93 -4.10
CA THR A 137 5.02 19.06 -4.58
C THR A 137 6.48 18.70 -4.84
N GLY A 138 6.87 17.44 -4.63
CA GLY A 138 8.24 16.98 -4.87
C GLY A 138 8.64 17.03 -6.35
N PRO A 139 9.94 16.96 -6.63
CA PRO A 139 10.47 17.07 -7.99
C PRO A 139 10.17 15.84 -8.85
N ASP A 140 10.01 14.66 -8.26
CA ASP A 140 9.66 13.44 -8.99
C ASP A 140 8.15 13.37 -9.24
N SER A 141 7.74 13.72 -10.45
CA SER A 141 6.32 13.71 -10.84
C SER A 141 5.69 12.31 -10.87
N ARG A 142 6.49 11.24 -10.92
CA ARG A 142 5.98 9.85 -10.91
C ARG A 142 5.30 9.51 -9.59
N LEU A 143 5.73 10.12 -8.48
CA LEU A 143 5.13 9.93 -7.17
C LEU A 143 3.69 10.46 -7.08
N ARG A 144 3.30 11.38 -7.96
CA ARG A 144 1.94 11.95 -7.98
C ARG A 144 0.87 10.91 -8.32
N GLY A 145 1.22 9.88 -9.10
CA GLY A 145 0.28 8.78 -9.39
C GLY A 145 -0.23 8.05 -8.15
N ALA A 146 0.48 8.10 -7.03
CA ALA A 146 0.01 7.52 -5.77
C ALA A 146 -1.10 8.35 -5.08
N LEU A 147 -1.28 9.62 -5.46
CA LEU A 147 -2.29 10.50 -4.85
C LEU A 147 -3.72 10.06 -5.19
N ASP A 148 -3.93 9.44 -6.34
CA ASP A 148 -5.24 8.94 -6.79
C ASP A 148 -5.72 7.80 -5.88
N GLY A 149 -4.79 7.01 -5.31
CA GLY A 149 -5.06 5.93 -4.38
C GLY A 149 -5.40 6.37 -2.95
N PHE A 150 -5.28 7.64 -2.58
CA PHE A 150 -5.64 8.06 -1.24
C PHE A 150 -7.16 8.00 -1.02
N PRO A 151 -7.65 7.29 0.02
CA PRO A 151 -9.05 7.35 0.42
C PRO A 151 -9.55 8.78 0.59
N VAL A 152 -10.78 9.03 0.14
CA VAL A 152 -11.43 10.35 0.21
C VAL A 152 -12.51 10.35 1.27
N GLY A 153 -12.47 11.30 2.18
CA GLY A 153 -13.43 11.43 3.27
C GLY A 153 -14.88 11.41 2.80
N GLY A 154 -15.67 10.47 3.33
CA GLY A 154 -17.07 10.29 2.98
C GLY A 154 -17.37 9.72 1.60
N LEU A 155 -16.33 9.31 0.82
CA LEU A 155 -16.54 8.90 -0.57
C LEU A 155 -15.87 7.58 -0.95
N SER A 156 -14.64 7.30 -0.49
CA SER A 156 -13.94 6.10 -0.97
C SER A 156 -13.02 5.46 0.07
N GLY A 157 -12.69 4.21 -0.19
CA GLY A 157 -11.72 3.43 0.55
C GLY A 157 -12.02 3.35 2.05
N THR A 158 -10.99 3.37 2.88
CA THR A 158 -11.13 3.29 4.34
C THR A 158 -11.75 4.54 4.98
N LEU A 159 -12.09 5.56 4.19
CA LEU A 159 -12.78 6.78 4.64
C LEU A 159 -14.21 6.92 4.13
N ASP A 160 -14.76 5.94 3.40
CA ASP A 160 -16.07 5.98 2.76
C ASP A 160 -17.22 6.25 3.74
N THR A 161 -17.18 5.63 4.92
CA THR A 161 -18.20 5.74 5.98
C THR A 161 -17.85 6.79 7.05
N ARG A 162 -16.77 7.53 6.88
CA ARG A 162 -16.32 8.60 7.78
C ARG A 162 -16.80 9.97 7.27
N TYR A 163 -16.67 11.02 8.06
CA TYR A 163 -17.06 12.40 7.71
C TYR A 163 -18.56 12.60 7.47
N GLY A 164 -19.41 11.71 8.03
CA GLY A 164 -20.86 11.80 7.86
C GLY A 164 -21.60 12.57 8.97
N ASP A 165 -20.93 12.97 10.05
CA ASP A 165 -21.53 13.72 11.14
C ASP A 165 -21.30 15.24 11.02
N ALA A 166 -22.09 16.03 11.74
CA ALA A 166 -22.04 17.49 11.66
C ALA A 166 -20.67 18.10 12.03
N ALA A 167 -19.87 17.39 12.85
CA ALA A 167 -18.57 17.89 13.28
C ALA A 167 -17.45 17.61 12.26
N THR A 168 -17.69 16.71 11.32
CA THR A 168 -16.70 16.25 10.33
C THR A 168 -17.13 16.44 8.88
N ALA A 169 -18.41 16.72 8.64
CA ALA A 169 -18.99 16.86 7.29
C ALA A 169 -18.25 17.90 6.41
N GLY A 170 -17.66 18.94 7.00
CA GLY A 170 -16.84 19.90 6.26
C GLY A 170 -15.54 19.34 5.66
N GLY A 171 -15.13 18.15 6.06
CA GLY A 171 -13.98 17.43 5.49
C GLY A 171 -14.38 16.44 4.38
N ALA A 172 -15.68 16.16 4.21
CA ALA A 172 -16.17 15.24 3.19
C ALA A 172 -15.82 15.72 1.78
N GLY A 173 -15.28 14.83 0.95
CA GLY A 173 -14.83 15.15 -0.40
C GLY A 173 -13.51 15.94 -0.49
N LEU A 174 -13.07 16.56 0.62
CA LEU A 174 -11.87 17.40 0.66
C LEU A 174 -10.65 16.68 1.24
N VAL A 175 -10.83 15.96 2.36
CA VAL A 175 -9.75 15.22 3.02
C VAL A 175 -9.41 13.98 2.20
N ARG A 176 -8.14 13.85 1.83
CA ARG A 176 -7.57 12.66 1.20
C ARG A 176 -6.47 12.13 2.09
N ALA A 177 -6.66 10.94 2.65
CA ALA A 177 -5.72 10.43 3.65
C ALA A 177 -5.66 8.92 3.74
N LYS A 178 -4.47 8.41 4.02
CA LYS A 178 -4.25 7.02 4.38
C LYS A 178 -4.47 6.85 5.89
N THR A 179 -5.24 5.85 6.23
CA THR A 179 -5.51 5.46 7.61
C THR A 179 -4.50 4.44 8.12
N GLY A 180 -4.22 4.45 9.42
CA GLY A 180 -3.55 3.37 10.15
C GLY A 180 -4.32 3.03 11.41
N THR A 181 -4.48 1.75 11.72
CA THR A 181 -5.20 1.30 12.91
C THR A 181 -4.55 0.05 13.49
N LEU A 182 -4.03 0.16 14.70
CA LEU A 182 -3.62 -0.95 15.55
C LEU A 182 -4.39 -0.85 16.87
N ASN A 183 -4.23 -1.84 17.76
CA ASN A 183 -4.97 -1.84 19.04
C ASN A 183 -4.78 -0.57 19.86
N THR A 184 -3.59 -0.01 19.85
CA THR A 184 -3.20 1.16 20.67
C THR A 184 -2.66 2.32 19.83
N VAL A 185 -2.73 2.23 18.49
CA VAL A 185 -2.21 3.26 17.58
C VAL A 185 -3.26 3.60 16.54
N LEU A 186 -3.47 4.88 16.31
CA LEU A 186 -4.26 5.41 15.20
C LEU A 186 -3.43 6.41 14.42
N ALA A 187 -3.53 6.38 13.11
CA ALA A 187 -2.89 7.35 12.23
C ALA A 187 -3.84 7.81 11.12
N LEU A 188 -3.67 9.06 10.73
CA LEU A 188 -4.31 9.65 9.56
C LEU A 188 -3.29 10.61 8.93
N SER A 189 -2.80 10.28 7.75
CA SER A 189 -1.78 11.06 7.05
C SER A 189 -2.21 11.32 5.62
N GLY A 190 -2.13 12.57 5.17
CA GLY A 190 -2.62 12.91 3.86
C GLY A 190 -2.55 14.40 3.56
N TYR A 191 -3.48 14.86 2.75
CA TYR A 191 -3.56 16.24 2.32
C TYR A 191 -5.01 16.72 2.21
N VAL A 192 -5.17 18.04 2.22
CA VAL A 192 -6.45 18.71 2.06
C VAL A 192 -6.22 20.06 1.38
N VAL A 193 -7.17 20.54 0.62
CA VAL A 193 -7.20 21.92 0.13
C VAL A 193 -8.04 22.72 1.12
N ASP A 194 -7.47 23.78 1.67
CA ASP A 194 -8.13 24.66 2.64
C ASP A 194 -9.12 25.62 1.97
N ALA A 195 -9.82 26.42 2.78
CA ALA A 195 -10.82 27.39 2.30
C ALA A 195 -10.22 28.51 1.42
N ASP A 196 -8.92 28.75 1.51
CA ASP A 196 -8.18 29.73 0.69
C ASP A 196 -7.56 29.11 -0.59
N GLY A 197 -7.81 27.82 -0.85
CA GLY A 197 -7.28 27.07 -2.00
C GLY A 197 -5.84 26.61 -1.85
N ARG A 198 -5.28 26.58 -0.63
CA ARG A 198 -3.93 26.10 -0.37
C ARG A 198 -3.94 24.60 -0.10
N LEU A 199 -2.95 23.91 -0.66
CA LEU A 199 -2.70 22.53 -0.33
C LEU A 199 -1.98 22.42 1.02
N LEU A 200 -2.63 21.81 2.00
CA LEU A 200 -2.07 21.48 3.29
C LEU A 200 -1.78 19.99 3.36
N VAL A 201 -0.58 19.61 3.80
CA VAL A 201 -0.21 18.22 4.09
C VAL A 201 -0.19 18.03 5.59
N PHE A 202 -0.68 16.88 6.06
CA PHE A 202 -0.78 16.60 7.48
C PHE A 202 -0.46 15.14 7.83
N SER A 203 -0.08 14.92 9.09
CA SER A 203 0.03 13.59 9.67
C SER A 203 -0.33 13.66 11.15
N PHE A 204 -1.35 12.92 11.54
CA PHE A 204 -1.76 12.74 12.92
C PHE A 204 -1.49 11.31 13.35
N ILE A 205 -0.79 11.12 14.46
CA ILE A 205 -0.50 9.81 15.05
C ILE A 205 -0.85 9.86 16.54
N GLY A 206 -1.81 9.04 16.94
CA GLY A 206 -2.10 8.74 18.34
C GLY A 206 -1.44 7.42 18.71
N ASN A 207 -0.56 7.45 19.70
CA ASN A 207 0.17 6.29 20.19
C ASN A 207 -0.14 6.03 21.67
N GLY A 208 -0.07 4.77 22.11
CA GLY A 208 -0.39 4.42 23.49
C GLY A 208 -1.88 4.64 23.87
N LEU A 209 -2.77 4.56 22.89
CA LEU A 209 -4.21 4.75 23.09
C LEU A 209 -4.84 3.58 23.84
N THR A 210 -5.91 3.86 24.58
CA THR A 210 -6.73 2.80 25.17
C THR A 210 -7.38 1.97 24.05
N PRO A 211 -7.27 0.62 24.08
CA PRO A 211 -7.88 -0.24 23.09
C PRO A 211 -9.40 -0.02 22.96
N GLY A 212 -9.92 -0.04 21.73
CA GLY A 212 -11.35 0.10 21.46
C GLY A 212 -11.91 1.52 21.56
N ALA A 213 -11.10 2.53 21.72
CA ALA A 213 -11.52 3.93 21.77
C ALA A 213 -11.94 4.45 20.38
N ALA A 214 -13.15 4.12 19.93
CA ALA A 214 -13.71 4.56 18.64
C ALA A 214 -13.71 6.09 18.49
N GLY A 215 -13.90 6.84 19.58
CA GLY A 215 -13.83 8.30 19.60
C GLY A 215 -12.49 8.89 19.16
N ASN A 216 -11.41 8.12 19.26
CA ASN A 216 -10.10 8.56 18.79
C ASN A 216 -10.05 8.71 17.25
N LYS A 217 -10.76 7.88 16.50
CA LYS A 217 -10.86 8.03 15.02
C LYS A 217 -11.54 9.35 14.68
N GLN A 218 -12.64 9.65 15.34
CA GLN A 218 -13.40 10.87 15.12
C GLN A 218 -12.60 12.13 15.49
N ALA A 219 -11.70 12.04 16.49
CA ALA A 219 -10.82 13.16 16.83
C ALA A 219 -9.83 13.48 15.70
N LEU A 220 -9.29 12.45 15.03
CA LEU A 220 -8.44 12.65 13.84
C LEU A 220 -9.22 13.25 12.67
N ASP A 221 -10.48 12.80 12.45
CA ASP A 221 -11.35 13.36 11.40
C ASP A 221 -11.67 14.83 11.64
N ARG A 222 -11.98 15.20 12.89
CA ARG A 222 -12.20 16.61 13.25
C ARG A 222 -10.96 17.46 13.02
N ALA A 223 -9.78 16.96 13.41
CA ALA A 223 -8.53 17.68 13.18
C ALA A 223 -8.29 17.93 11.67
N ALA A 224 -8.53 16.92 10.81
CA ALA A 224 -8.43 17.08 9.37
C ALA A 224 -9.52 18.02 8.81
N THR A 225 -10.73 17.98 9.37
CA THR A 225 -11.83 18.89 8.98
C THR A 225 -11.52 20.35 9.33
N VAL A 226 -10.87 20.60 10.48
CA VAL A 226 -10.42 21.95 10.84
C VAL A 226 -9.42 22.48 9.80
N LEU A 227 -8.52 21.65 9.30
CA LEU A 227 -7.59 22.05 8.22
C LEU A 227 -8.33 22.37 6.93
N ALA A 228 -9.37 21.60 6.57
CA ALA A 228 -10.20 21.86 5.40
C ALA A 228 -10.92 23.22 5.45
N GLY A 229 -11.39 23.59 6.65
CA GLY A 229 -12.08 24.88 6.87
C GLY A 229 -11.16 26.05 7.25
N CYS A 230 -9.86 25.83 7.34
CA CYS A 230 -8.92 26.85 7.78
C CYS A 230 -8.69 27.88 6.66
N GLY A 231 -8.87 29.17 6.99
CA GLY A 231 -8.35 30.29 6.21
C GLY A 231 -6.99 30.69 6.82
N CYS A 232 -5.95 29.93 6.57
CA CYS A 232 -4.63 30.17 7.17
C CYS A 232 -3.86 31.26 6.39
N ARG A 233 -4.15 32.51 6.68
CA ARG A 233 -3.38 33.68 6.19
C ARG A 233 -2.23 34.00 7.13
#